data_6b684e083c21d0fd1b3824178c690eed
#
_entry.id   6b684e083c21d0fd1b3824178c690eed
#
_cell.length_a   1.000
_cell.length_b   1.000
_cell.length_c   1.000
_cell.angle_alpha   90.00
_cell.angle_beta   90.00
_cell.angle_gamma   90.00
#
_symmetry.space_group_name_H-M   'P 1'
#
loop_
_entity.id
_entity.type
_entity.pdbx_description
1 polymer ?
#
loop_
_entity_poly.entity_id
_entity_poly.type
_entity_poly.pdbx_seq_one_letter_code
_entity_poly.pdbx_strand_id
1 'polypeptide(L)'
;MDGHRFAASRLLPPPGLPRAIAYQSAMVAVGSGTFLTGSIVFFTEVLGLSAVQIGVGFSIAGLAGVATSLPLGALADRIGGQRSWAVGALGSALTFAAYPLVTSFVGFVVLMVVAAVTDSFANAGRTIYTADAMPAGDRVRTMAYARSYLNAGFTLGTGLGAVALAFDSATALVAMVLLNSALSLLNAALVTRLPAAPVVRHDRAATASRWAVLKDLPYVTTAVLLAVMMFHSVILVEILPLWAITHTDAPKPLLGAMLALNTVLVITLQVPASRGADSLPGAARLIRRGALVTALACLVAALAGRTGGGWTVVALLGVVVLVTTTELWFSAALWFVQTNVPPAASRGVYLGTAQTISSAADVFAPVGLTLLAIQTGGWGWWVVAAIFVGCALAAGPAVGWVARTSRIDAGADAPAPSSTPDSEAAVRPTSA
;
A
#
# COMPACT_ATOMS: atom_id res chain seq x y z
N MET A 1 -17.00 -33.23 7.66
CA MET A 1 -16.01 -32.85 6.63
C MET A 1 -16.26 -31.44 6.00
N ASP A 2 -17.30 -30.73 6.42
CA ASP A 2 -17.67 -29.42 5.78
C ASP A 2 -17.00 -28.18 6.36
N GLY A 3 -16.47 -28.25 7.56
CA GLY A 3 -15.78 -27.11 8.19
C GLY A 3 -14.48 -26.66 7.49
N HIS A 4 -13.71 -27.58 6.93
CA HIS A 4 -12.47 -27.26 6.21
C HIS A 4 -12.71 -26.64 4.82
N ARG A 5 -13.81 -26.99 4.15
CA ARG A 5 -14.19 -26.37 2.86
C ARG A 5 -14.67 -24.93 3.05
N PHE A 6 -15.34 -24.62 4.15
CA PHE A 6 -15.80 -23.26 4.49
C PHE A 6 -14.66 -22.31 4.84
N ALA A 7 -13.59 -22.79 5.48
CA ALA A 7 -12.41 -21.97 5.80
C ALA A 7 -11.56 -21.71 4.55
N ALA A 8 -11.31 -22.73 3.72
CA ALA A 8 -10.54 -22.59 2.49
C ALA A 8 -11.20 -21.64 1.46
N SER A 9 -12.54 -21.65 1.36
CA SER A 9 -13.27 -20.76 0.45
C SER A 9 -13.18 -19.27 0.82
N ARG A 10 -12.82 -18.96 2.07
CA ARG A 10 -12.64 -17.58 2.54
C ARG A 10 -11.25 -17.01 2.24
N LEU A 11 -10.24 -17.87 2.05
CA LEU A 11 -8.87 -17.47 1.74
C LEU A 11 -8.62 -17.37 0.24
N LEU A 12 -9.40 -18.05 -0.59
CA LEU A 12 -9.26 -18.02 -2.04
C LEU A 12 -9.99 -16.83 -2.65
N PRO A 13 -9.31 -16.03 -3.49
CA PRO A 13 -9.95 -14.94 -4.20
C PRO A 13 -10.96 -15.48 -5.22
N PRO A 14 -12.07 -14.75 -5.46
CA PRO A 14 -13.04 -15.09 -6.50
C PRO A 14 -12.35 -15.29 -7.85
N PRO A 15 -12.88 -16.19 -8.71
CA PRO A 15 -12.31 -16.40 -10.05
C PRO A 15 -12.36 -15.12 -10.90
N GLY A 16 -11.50 -15.05 -11.90
CA GLY A 16 -11.39 -13.89 -12.80
C GLY A 16 -10.37 -12.86 -12.32
N LEU A 17 -10.68 -11.59 -12.53
CA LEU A 17 -9.76 -10.47 -12.28
C LEU A 17 -9.29 -10.37 -10.81
N PRO A 18 -10.14 -10.59 -9.77
CA PRO A 18 -9.67 -10.58 -8.38
C PRO A 18 -8.58 -11.61 -8.11
N ARG A 19 -8.73 -12.82 -8.66
CA ARG A 19 -7.73 -13.88 -8.51
C ARG A 19 -6.42 -13.56 -9.24
N ALA A 20 -6.51 -13.01 -10.45
CA ALA A 20 -5.34 -12.59 -11.21
C ALA A 20 -4.53 -11.52 -10.46
N ILE A 21 -5.18 -10.49 -9.92
CA ILE A 21 -4.52 -9.42 -9.15
C ILE A 21 -3.90 -9.96 -7.87
N ALA A 22 -4.58 -10.86 -7.15
CA ALA A 22 -4.03 -11.45 -5.94
C ALA A 22 -2.76 -12.27 -6.24
N TYR A 23 -2.78 -13.13 -7.25
CA TYR A 23 -1.62 -13.95 -7.62
C TYR A 23 -0.46 -13.12 -8.15
N GLN A 24 -0.73 -12.08 -8.97
CA GLN A 24 0.29 -11.13 -9.40
C GLN A 24 0.91 -10.40 -8.20
N SER A 25 0.09 -10.00 -7.21
CA SER A 25 0.60 -9.36 -5.98
C SER A 25 1.53 -10.28 -5.19
N ALA A 26 1.18 -11.58 -5.05
CA ALA A 26 2.06 -12.56 -4.41
C ALA A 26 3.36 -12.74 -5.19
N MET A 27 3.28 -12.91 -6.49
CA MET A 27 4.42 -13.15 -7.37
C MET A 27 5.43 -12.00 -7.32
N VAL A 28 4.97 -10.76 -7.45
CA VAL A 28 5.83 -9.56 -7.36
C VAL A 28 6.44 -9.47 -5.96
N ALA A 29 5.66 -9.77 -4.92
CA ALA A 29 6.13 -9.71 -3.54
C ALA A 29 7.18 -10.77 -3.23
N VAL A 30 7.14 -11.96 -3.85
CA VAL A 30 8.23 -12.96 -3.77
C VAL A 30 9.53 -12.35 -4.26
N GLY A 31 9.53 -11.74 -5.44
CA GLY A 31 10.72 -11.08 -6.00
C GLY A 31 11.25 -9.97 -5.09
N SER A 32 10.36 -9.06 -4.67
CA SER A 32 10.73 -7.94 -3.80
C SER A 32 11.26 -8.39 -2.44
N GLY A 33 10.63 -9.40 -1.81
CA GLY A 33 11.09 -9.96 -0.54
C GLY A 33 12.46 -10.63 -0.65
N THR A 34 12.68 -11.41 -1.72
CA THR A 34 13.97 -12.03 -2.01
C THR A 34 15.07 -10.98 -2.18
N PHE A 35 14.81 -9.97 -3.03
CA PHE A 35 15.75 -8.89 -3.29
C PHE A 35 16.05 -8.07 -2.04
N LEU A 36 15.02 -7.64 -1.30
CA LEU A 36 15.21 -6.79 -0.12
C LEU A 36 16.07 -7.48 0.94
N THR A 37 15.91 -8.80 1.14
CA THR A 37 16.68 -9.57 2.12
C THR A 37 18.18 -9.60 1.80
N GLY A 38 18.54 -9.69 0.53
CA GLY A 38 19.95 -9.79 0.11
C GLY A 38 20.54 -8.51 -0.51
N SER A 39 19.73 -7.45 -0.68
CA SER A 39 20.13 -6.27 -1.43
C SER A 39 21.38 -5.57 -0.86
N ILE A 40 21.47 -5.39 0.45
CA ILE A 40 22.62 -4.74 1.09
C ILE A 40 23.88 -5.58 0.88
N VAL A 41 23.80 -6.89 1.06
CA VAL A 41 24.93 -7.81 0.83
C VAL A 41 25.35 -7.80 -0.64
N PHE A 42 24.38 -7.83 -1.57
CA PHE A 42 24.66 -7.69 -3.00
C PHE A 42 25.36 -6.36 -3.32
N PHE A 43 24.90 -5.24 -2.74
CA PHE A 43 25.51 -3.92 -3.00
C PHE A 43 26.92 -3.81 -2.40
N THR A 44 27.17 -4.44 -1.24
CA THR A 44 28.49 -4.39 -0.61
C THR A 44 29.47 -5.39 -1.22
N GLU A 45 29.07 -6.63 -1.45
CA GLU A 45 29.99 -7.72 -1.86
C GLU A 45 30.13 -7.84 -3.37
N VAL A 46 29.05 -7.61 -4.15
CA VAL A 46 29.09 -7.74 -5.60
C VAL A 46 29.44 -6.42 -6.28
N LEU A 47 28.82 -5.30 -5.82
CA LEU A 47 29.08 -3.97 -6.40
C LEU A 47 30.23 -3.23 -5.70
N GLY A 48 30.73 -3.71 -4.56
CA GLY A 48 31.83 -3.09 -3.82
C GLY A 48 31.51 -1.72 -3.20
N LEU A 49 30.22 -1.43 -2.94
CA LEU A 49 29.78 -0.13 -2.44
C LEU A 49 29.92 -0.05 -0.92
N SER A 50 30.35 1.11 -0.43
CA SER A 50 30.35 1.39 1.01
C SER A 50 28.93 1.63 1.54
N ALA A 51 28.73 1.43 2.86
CA ALA A 51 27.46 1.70 3.51
C ALA A 51 26.95 3.14 3.30
N VAL A 52 27.89 4.11 3.26
CA VAL A 52 27.57 5.53 3.01
C VAL A 52 27.05 5.70 1.58
N GLN A 53 27.71 5.10 0.59
CA GLN A 53 27.26 5.15 -0.82
C GLN A 53 25.89 4.54 -0.99
N ILE A 54 25.62 3.39 -0.35
CA ILE A 54 24.30 2.76 -0.36
C ILE A 54 23.26 3.68 0.24
N GLY A 55 23.51 4.26 1.41
CA GLY A 55 22.61 5.20 2.07
C GLY A 55 22.32 6.45 1.23
N VAL A 56 23.34 7.02 0.60
CA VAL A 56 23.18 8.17 -0.32
C VAL A 56 22.34 7.77 -1.53
N GLY A 57 22.57 6.58 -2.10
CA GLY A 57 21.77 6.07 -3.23
C GLY A 57 20.29 5.92 -2.86
N PHE A 58 19.97 5.35 -1.71
CA PHE A 58 18.59 5.26 -1.22
C PHE A 58 17.95 6.64 -1.00
N SER A 59 18.70 7.59 -0.44
CA SER A 59 18.21 8.95 -0.22
C SER A 59 17.89 9.67 -1.53
N ILE A 60 18.77 9.58 -2.54
CA ILE A 60 18.56 10.18 -3.86
C ILE A 60 17.36 9.52 -4.56
N ALA A 61 17.26 8.18 -4.51
CA ALA A 61 16.12 7.45 -5.08
C ALA A 61 14.79 7.82 -4.40
N GLY A 62 14.79 7.95 -3.08
CA GLY A 62 13.63 8.40 -2.32
C GLY A 62 13.17 9.79 -2.74
N LEU A 63 14.10 10.76 -2.84
CA LEU A 63 13.82 12.11 -3.33
C LEU A 63 13.29 12.11 -4.77
N ALA A 64 13.87 11.29 -5.64
CA ALA A 64 13.40 11.14 -7.02
C ALA A 64 11.99 10.56 -7.08
N GLY A 65 11.68 9.55 -6.25
CA GLY A 65 10.35 8.98 -6.10
C GLY A 65 9.31 10.03 -5.69
N VAL A 66 9.62 10.84 -4.68
CA VAL A 66 8.77 11.96 -4.25
C VAL A 66 8.56 12.97 -5.37
N ALA A 67 9.65 13.43 -6.00
CA ALA A 67 9.61 14.46 -7.04
C ALA A 67 8.84 14.01 -8.30
N THR A 68 8.89 12.72 -8.61
CA THR A 68 8.27 12.17 -9.83
C THR A 68 6.87 11.60 -9.63
N SER A 69 6.43 11.34 -8.40
CA SER A 69 5.13 10.69 -8.12
C SER A 69 3.95 11.46 -8.73
N LEU A 70 3.90 12.77 -8.58
CA LEU A 70 2.83 13.61 -9.13
C LEU A 70 2.83 13.67 -10.67
N PRO A 71 3.96 13.95 -11.36
CA PRO A 71 3.99 13.93 -12.83
C PRO A 71 3.74 12.54 -13.41
N LEU A 72 4.19 11.46 -12.76
CA LEU A 72 3.94 10.10 -13.21
C LEU A 72 2.47 9.69 -13.03
N GLY A 73 1.81 10.14 -11.96
CA GLY A 73 0.38 9.99 -11.79
C GLY A 73 -0.41 10.64 -12.93
N ALA A 74 -0.07 11.89 -13.29
CA ALA A 74 -0.69 12.60 -14.40
C ALA A 74 -0.39 11.94 -15.77
N LEU A 75 0.79 11.34 -15.93
CA LEU A 75 1.14 10.58 -17.13
C LEU A 75 0.32 9.29 -17.20
N ALA A 76 0.14 8.61 -16.08
CA ALA A 76 -0.65 7.38 -15.98
C ALA A 76 -2.14 7.62 -16.33
N ASP A 77 -2.71 8.77 -15.94
CA ASP A 77 -4.05 9.17 -16.35
C ASP A 77 -4.18 9.33 -17.88
N ARG A 78 -3.11 9.81 -18.55
CA ARG A 78 -3.11 10.04 -20.00
C ARG A 78 -2.92 8.76 -20.82
N ILE A 79 -2.07 7.87 -20.36
CA ILE A 79 -1.70 6.63 -21.07
C ILE A 79 -2.71 5.53 -20.77
N GLY A 80 -3.37 5.59 -19.60
CA GLY A 80 -4.27 4.59 -19.08
C GLY A 80 -3.60 3.61 -18.12
N GLY A 81 -4.36 3.17 -17.11
CA GLY A 81 -3.83 2.40 -15.97
C GLY A 81 -3.11 1.11 -16.37
N GLN A 82 -3.69 0.31 -17.26
CA GLN A 82 -3.09 -0.96 -17.69
C GLN A 82 -1.74 -0.78 -18.38
N ARG A 83 -1.64 0.19 -19.31
CA ARG A 83 -0.40 0.47 -20.04
C ARG A 83 0.67 1.01 -19.09
N SER A 84 0.31 1.93 -18.21
CA SER A 84 1.23 2.50 -17.24
C SER A 84 1.77 1.44 -16.30
N TRP A 85 0.92 0.52 -15.84
CA TRP A 85 1.35 -0.62 -15.03
C TRP A 85 2.31 -1.54 -15.78
N ALA A 86 1.99 -1.91 -17.02
CA ALA A 86 2.84 -2.78 -17.84
C ALA A 86 4.20 -2.15 -18.14
N VAL A 87 4.22 -0.86 -18.54
CA VAL A 87 5.46 -0.11 -18.82
C VAL A 87 6.31 0.05 -17.56
N GLY A 88 5.71 0.41 -16.42
CA GLY A 88 6.43 0.50 -15.16
C GLY A 88 7.01 -0.85 -14.72
N ALA A 89 6.24 -1.93 -14.80
CA ALA A 89 6.72 -3.28 -14.49
C ALA A 89 7.86 -3.75 -15.41
N LEU A 90 7.77 -3.43 -16.71
CA LEU A 90 8.86 -3.68 -17.67
C LEU A 90 10.11 -2.87 -17.32
N GLY A 91 9.95 -1.59 -17.00
CA GLY A 91 11.03 -0.73 -16.55
C GLY A 91 11.72 -1.26 -15.30
N SER A 92 10.96 -1.70 -14.30
CA SER A 92 11.49 -2.37 -13.10
C SER A 92 12.27 -3.64 -13.46
N ALA A 93 11.72 -4.49 -14.35
CA ALA A 93 12.41 -5.72 -14.79
C ALA A 93 13.78 -5.41 -15.43
N LEU A 94 13.82 -4.44 -16.34
CA LEU A 94 15.06 -4.04 -17.00
C LEU A 94 16.07 -3.42 -16.03
N THR A 95 15.60 -2.62 -15.08
CA THR A 95 16.42 -2.04 -14.03
C THR A 95 17.07 -3.11 -13.17
N PHE A 96 16.29 -4.09 -12.69
CA PHE A 96 16.84 -5.20 -11.90
C PHE A 96 17.77 -6.10 -12.72
N ALA A 97 17.52 -6.32 -14.01
CA ALA A 97 18.43 -7.04 -14.90
C ALA A 97 19.76 -6.32 -15.08
N ALA A 98 19.76 -4.98 -15.02
CA ALA A 98 20.97 -4.17 -15.20
C ALA A 98 21.86 -4.07 -13.94
N TYR A 99 21.34 -4.34 -12.73
CA TYR A 99 22.15 -4.23 -11.51
C TYR A 99 23.45 -5.02 -11.52
N PRO A 100 23.52 -6.29 -11.98
CA PRO A 100 24.78 -7.03 -12.02
C PRO A 100 25.83 -6.44 -12.98
N LEU A 101 25.43 -5.53 -13.87
CA LEU A 101 26.34 -4.88 -14.85
C LEU A 101 26.92 -3.57 -14.32
N VAL A 102 26.47 -3.11 -13.14
CA VAL A 102 26.92 -1.85 -12.53
C VAL A 102 28.32 -2.03 -11.97
N THR A 103 29.23 -1.13 -12.35
CA THR A 103 30.62 -1.10 -11.87
C THR A 103 31.00 0.22 -11.19
N SER A 104 30.05 1.14 -11.06
CA SER A 104 30.30 2.47 -10.49
C SER A 104 29.18 2.94 -9.57
N PHE A 105 29.53 3.79 -8.60
CA PHE A 105 28.55 4.43 -7.73
C PHE A 105 27.50 5.25 -8.50
N VAL A 106 27.92 5.97 -9.55
CA VAL A 106 26.99 6.74 -10.39
C VAL A 106 25.99 5.82 -11.09
N GLY A 107 26.46 4.70 -11.65
CA GLY A 107 25.58 3.69 -12.26
C GLY A 107 24.57 3.11 -11.26
N PHE A 108 25.00 2.84 -10.03
CA PHE A 108 24.13 2.41 -8.95
C PHE A 108 23.03 3.44 -8.64
N VAL A 109 23.41 4.72 -8.45
CA VAL A 109 22.45 5.81 -8.19
C VAL A 109 21.45 5.96 -9.33
N VAL A 110 21.91 5.91 -10.58
CA VAL A 110 21.03 6.00 -11.76
C VAL A 110 20.01 4.86 -11.75
N LEU A 111 20.44 3.61 -11.50
CA LEU A 111 19.51 2.48 -11.45
C LEU A 111 18.54 2.58 -10.26
N MET A 112 19.00 3.04 -9.10
CA MET A 112 18.14 3.27 -7.95
C MET A 112 17.04 4.31 -8.26
N VAL A 113 17.39 5.40 -8.93
CA VAL A 113 16.42 6.42 -9.36
C VAL A 113 15.45 5.84 -10.39
N VAL A 114 15.96 5.12 -11.40
CA VAL A 114 15.09 4.48 -12.41
C VAL A 114 14.16 3.46 -11.76
N ALA A 115 14.65 2.66 -10.80
CA ALA A 115 13.80 1.74 -10.05
C ALA A 115 12.66 2.47 -9.31
N ALA A 116 12.97 3.55 -8.59
CA ALA A 116 11.96 4.33 -7.87
C ALA A 116 10.91 4.94 -8.81
N VAL A 117 11.35 5.47 -9.97
CA VAL A 117 10.47 6.06 -10.99
C VAL A 117 9.56 5.00 -11.62
N THR A 118 10.11 3.86 -12.02
CA THR A 118 9.35 2.78 -12.68
C THR A 118 8.38 2.10 -11.72
N ASP A 119 8.75 1.93 -10.46
CA ASP A 119 7.87 1.37 -9.43
C ASP A 119 6.72 2.33 -9.11
N SER A 120 7.00 3.61 -8.96
CA SER A 120 5.99 4.65 -8.75
C SER A 120 4.98 4.69 -9.90
N PHE A 121 5.46 4.58 -11.14
CA PHE A 121 4.62 4.56 -12.33
C PHE A 121 3.77 3.29 -12.43
N ALA A 122 4.34 2.13 -12.14
CA ALA A 122 3.63 0.85 -12.07
C ALA A 122 2.51 0.88 -11.01
N ASN A 123 2.80 1.43 -9.84
CA ASN A 123 1.85 1.54 -8.73
C ASN A 123 0.67 2.46 -9.06
N ALA A 124 0.93 3.63 -9.65
CA ALA A 124 -0.11 4.52 -10.12
C ALA A 124 -1.00 3.82 -11.18
N GLY A 125 -0.37 3.18 -12.17
CA GLY A 125 -1.06 2.43 -13.21
C GLY A 125 -1.92 1.30 -12.66
N ARG A 126 -1.41 0.52 -11.71
CA ARG A 126 -2.14 -0.57 -11.05
C ARG A 126 -3.37 -0.05 -10.31
N THR A 127 -3.23 1.05 -9.59
CA THR A 127 -4.34 1.62 -8.81
C THR A 127 -5.44 2.16 -9.74
N ILE A 128 -5.06 2.88 -10.80
CA ILE A 128 -6.01 3.37 -11.83
C ILE A 128 -6.71 2.18 -12.50
N TYR A 129 -5.94 1.20 -12.98
CA TYR A 129 -6.50 0.02 -13.62
C TYR A 129 -7.50 -0.71 -12.73
N THR A 130 -7.14 -0.95 -11.48
CA THR A 130 -8.01 -1.65 -10.53
C THR A 130 -9.31 -0.87 -10.27
N ALA A 131 -9.21 0.46 -10.21
CA ALA A 131 -10.38 1.30 -10.01
C ALA A 131 -11.30 1.32 -11.25
N ASP A 132 -10.74 1.25 -12.46
CA ASP A 132 -11.50 1.33 -13.71
C ASP A 132 -12.05 -0.02 -14.17
N ALA A 133 -11.30 -1.11 -13.93
CA ALA A 133 -11.67 -2.46 -14.37
C ALA A 133 -12.65 -3.19 -13.44
N MET A 134 -12.88 -2.68 -12.23
CA MET A 134 -13.70 -3.36 -11.22
C MET A 134 -14.91 -2.54 -10.79
N PRO A 135 -16.07 -3.21 -10.56
CA PRO A 135 -17.21 -2.60 -9.88
C PRO A 135 -16.81 -2.08 -8.48
N ALA A 136 -17.41 -0.97 -8.07
CA ALA A 136 -17.06 -0.31 -6.79
C ALA A 136 -17.18 -1.27 -5.59
N GLY A 137 -18.23 -2.12 -5.55
CA GLY A 137 -18.45 -3.08 -4.47
C GLY A 137 -17.39 -4.17 -4.34
N ASP A 138 -16.66 -4.51 -5.41
CA ASP A 138 -15.66 -5.58 -5.40
C ASP A 138 -14.23 -5.07 -5.15
N ARG A 139 -13.98 -3.75 -5.31
CA ARG A 139 -12.63 -3.15 -5.24
C ARG A 139 -11.96 -3.41 -3.90
N VAL A 140 -12.63 -3.06 -2.80
CA VAL A 140 -12.07 -3.17 -1.44
C VAL A 140 -11.75 -4.62 -1.11
N ARG A 141 -12.67 -5.53 -1.41
CA ARG A 141 -12.49 -6.97 -1.18
C ARG A 141 -11.34 -7.53 -2.01
N THR A 142 -11.23 -7.16 -3.28
CA THR A 142 -10.13 -7.60 -4.14
C THR A 142 -8.80 -7.09 -3.64
N MET A 143 -8.72 -5.82 -3.18
CA MET A 143 -7.49 -5.28 -2.62
C MET A 143 -7.12 -5.94 -1.28
N ALA A 144 -8.11 -6.38 -0.49
CA ALA A 144 -7.85 -7.17 0.71
C ALA A 144 -7.21 -8.53 0.37
N TYR A 145 -7.70 -9.22 -0.66
CA TYR A 145 -7.02 -10.43 -1.16
C TYR A 145 -5.62 -10.12 -1.68
N ALA A 146 -5.47 -9.08 -2.51
CA ALA A 146 -4.17 -8.66 -3.04
C ALA A 146 -3.16 -8.39 -1.92
N ARG A 147 -3.57 -7.72 -0.83
CA ARG A 147 -2.73 -7.44 0.33
C ARG A 147 -2.34 -8.71 1.09
N SER A 148 -3.30 -9.63 1.34
CA SER A 148 -3.02 -10.91 1.98
C SER A 148 -2.00 -11.73 1.17
N TYR A 149 -2.20 -11.83 -0.13
CA TYR A 149 -1.30 -12.56 -1.05
C TYR A 149 0.06 -11.89 -1.20
N LEU A 150 0.12 -10.56 -1.18
CA LEU A 150 1.36 -9.80 -1.15
C LEU A 150 2.17 -10.15 0.10
N ASN A 151 1.57 -10.15 1.28
CA ASN A 151 2.28 -10.50 2.53
C ASN A 151 2.76 -11.96 2.52
N ALA A 152 1.94 -12.90 2.04
CA ALA A 152 2.35 -14.29 1.89
C ALA A 152 3.53 -14.42 0.91
N GLY A 153 3.47 -13.74 -0.24
CA GLY A 153 4.53 -13.71 -1.22
C GLY A 153 5.82 -13.09 -0.68
N PHE A 154 5.70 -11.96 0.03
CA PHE A 154 6.84 -11.30 0.65
C PHE A 154 7.54 -12.18 1.69
N THR A 155 6.76 -12.88 2.54
CA THR A 155 7.30 -13.85 3.51
C THR A 155 8.03 -15.00 2.83
N LEU A 156 7.46 -15.57 1.75
CA LEU A 156 8.14 -16.60 0.95
C LEU A 156 9.42 -16.05 0.31
N GLY A 157 9.36 -14.83 -0.22
CA GLY A 157 10.51 -14.16 -0.83
C GLY A 157 11.65 -13.93 0.18
N THR A 158 11.34 -13.41 1.37
CA THR A 158 12.36 -13.23 2.43
C THR A 158 12.98 -14.57 2.86
N GLY A 159 12.18 -15.64 2.92
CA GLY A 159 12.68 -16.98 3.16
C GLY A 159 13.64 -17.46 2.07
N LEU A 160 13.28 -17.27 0.79
CA LEU A 160 14.17 -17.60 -0.34
C LEU A 160 15.45 -16.76 -0.30
N GLY A 161 15.34 -15.46 0.05
CA GLY A 161 16.50 -14.59 0.23
C GLY A 161 17.44 -15.08 1.34
N ALA A 162 16.88 -15.49 2.48
CA ALA A 162 17.67 -16.04 3.59
C ALA A 162 18.40 -17.35 3.18
N VAL A 163 17.73 -18.23 2.42
CA VAL A 163 18.34 -19.44 1.87
C VAL A 163 19.48 -19.08 0.90
N ALA A 164 19.25 -18.11 0.01
CA ALA A 164 20.30 -17.70 -0.95
C ALA A 164 21.53 -17.10 -0.24
N LEU A 165 21.33 -16.32 0.82
CA LEU A 165 22.42 -15.78 1.64
C LEU A 165 23.22 -16.90 2.34
N ALA A 166 22.59 -18.03 2.70
CA ALA A 166 23.26 -19.15 3.34
C ALA A 166 24.28 -19.87 2.41
N PHE A 167 24.21 -19.65 1.09
CA PHE A 167 25.20 -20.20 0.16
C PHE A 167 26.52 -19.40 0.10
N ASP A 168 26.57 -18.21 0.71
CA ASP A 168 27.75 -17.33 0.77
C ASP A 168 28.43 -17.19 -0.61
N SER A 169 27.64 -16.88 -1.64
CA SER A 169 28.08 -16.89 -3.04
C SER A 169 27.58 -15.67 -3.81
N ALA A 170 28.48 -14.98 -4.50
CA ALA A 170 28.13 -13.89 -5.40
C ALA A 170 27.13 -14.33 -6.48
N THR A 171 27.23 -15.56 -6.97
CA THR A 171 26.26 -16.11 -7.93
C THR A 171 24.86 -16.21 -7.34
N ALA A 172 24.72 -16.61 -6.07
CA ALA A 172 23.43 -16.65 -5.39
C ALA A 172 22.83 -15.24 -5.21
N LEU A 173 23.66 -14.27 -4.87
CA LEU A 173 23.23 -12.85 -4.75
C LEU A 173 22.77 -12.30 -6.09
N VAL A 174 23.50 -12.55 -7.19
CA VAL A 174 23.08 -12.18 -8.55
C VAL A 174 21.78 -12.88 -8.94
N ALA A 175 21.63 -14.17 -8.62
CA ALA A 175 20.41 -14.93 -8.90
C ALA A 175 19.18 -14.34 -8.20
N MET A 176 19.31 -13.82 -6.97
CA MET A 176 18.22 -13.13 -6.25
C MET A 176 17.75 -11.88 -7.00
N VAL A 177 18.69 -11.06 -7.48
CA VAL A 177 18.38 -9.86 -8.25
C VAL A 177 17.70 -10.20 -9.58
N LEU A 178 18.22 -11.22 -10.28
CA LEU A 178 17.66 -11.70 -11.55
C LEU A 178 16.31 -12.40 -11.37
N LEU A 179 16.06 -13.05 -10.24
CA LEU A 179 14.73 -13.59 -9.91
C LEU A 179 13.71 -12.46 -9.79
N ASN A 180 14.04 -11.36 -9.10
CA ASN A 180 13.15 -10.22 -9.02
C ASN A 180 12.90 -9.56 -10.39
N SER A 181 13.93 -9.49 -11.23
CA SER A 181 13.81 -9.04 -12.63
C SER A 181 12.85 -9.96 -13.42
N ALA A 182 13.05 -11.26 -13.36
CA ALA A 182 12.23 -12.24 -14.08
C ALA A 182 10.75 -12.20 -13.64
N LEU A 183 10.49 -12.08 -12.34
CA LEU A 183 9.14 -11.96 -11.81
C LEU A 183 8.48 -10.62 -12.21
N SER A 184 9.23 -9.54 -12.25
CA SER A 184 8.76 -8.23 -12.75
C SER A 184 8.46 -8.27 -14.25
N LEU A 185 9.27 -8.98 -15.05
CA LEU A 185 9.03 -9.18 -16.47
C LEU A 185 7.77 -10.04 -16.71
N LEU A 186 7.63 -11.12 -15.94
CA LEU A 186 6.42 -11.95 -15.98
C LEU A 186 5.19 -11.13 -15.59
N ASN A 187 5.29 -10.28 -14.57
CA ASN A 187 4.22 -9.37 -14.19
C ASN A 187 3.84 -8.44 -15.34
N ALA A 188 4.82 -7.80 -16.00
CA ALA A 188 4.58 -6.95 -17.16
C ALA A 188 3.81 -7.72 -18.26
N ALA A 189 4.23 -8.94 -18.57
CA ALA A 189 3.57 -9.79 -19.57
C ALA A 189 2.15 -10.20 -19.15
N LEU A 190 1.91 -10.51 -17.87
CA LEU A 190 0.59 -10.86 -17.37
C LEU A 190 -0.36 -9.65 -17.35
N VAL A 191 0.14 -8.46 -17.03
CA VAL A 191 -0.66 -7.23 -17.06
C VAL A 191 -1.20 -6.95 -18.45
N THR A 192 -0.44 -7.19 -19.53
CA THR A 192 -0.91 -7.00 -20.90
C THR A 192 -2.04 -7.95 -21.30
N ARG A 193 -2.17 -9.09 -20.60
CA ARG A 193 -3.22 -10.10 -20.83
C ARG A 193 -4.48 -9.87 -20.00
N LEU A 194 -4.46 -8.91 -19.07
CA LEU A 194 -5.66 -8.57 -18.30
C LEU A 194 -6.74 -7.99 -19.19
N PRO A 195 -8.03 -8.15 -18.84
CA PRO A 195 -9.12 -7.52 -19.57
C PRO A 195 -8.91 -6.02 -19.73
N ALA A 196 -9.21 -5.47 -20.89
CA ALA A 196 -9.16 -4.03 -21.09
C ALA A 196 -10.15 -3.35 -20.15
N ALA A 197 -9.69 -2.36 -19.38
CA ALA A 197 -10.59 -1.53 -18.61
C ALA A 197 -11.50 -0.73 -19.56
N PRO A 198 -12.75 -0.47 -19.20
CA PRO A 198 -13.61 0.43 -19.98
C PRO A 198 -12.86 1.74 -20.22
N VAL A 199 -12.75 2.14 -21.48
CA VAL A 199 -12.10 3.42 -21.82
C VAL A 199 -13.07 4.53 -21.42
N VAL A 200 -12.93 5.01 -20.20
CA VAL A 200 -13.56 6.27 -19.81
C VAL A 200 -12.79 7.36 -20.57
N ARG A 201 -13.34 7.79 -21.72
CA ARG A 201 -12.81 8.94 -22.46
C ARG A 201 -12.98 10.16 -21.57
N HIS A 202 -11.91 10.54 -20.88
CA HIS A 202 -11.88 11.77 -20.13
C HIS A 202 -11.65 12.91 -21.13
N ASP A 203 -12.58 13.84 -21.19
CA ASP A 203 -12.37 15.09 -21.92
C ASP A 203 -11.07 15.73 -21.43
N ARG A 204 -10.13 16.00 -22.35
CA ARG A 204 -8.85 16.62 -22.02
C ARG A 204 -8.99 17.93 -21.26
N ALA A 205 -10.15 18.59 -21.37
CA ALA A 205 -10.49 19.80 -20.62
C ALA A 205 -10.78 19.55 -19.14
N ALA A 206 -11.11 18.31 -18.73
CA ALA A 206 -11.48 17.97 -17.36
C ALA A 206 -10.29 17.50 -16.50
N THR A 207 -9.08 17.35 -17.09
CA THR A 207 -7.90 16.93 -16.33
C THR A 207 -7.48 18.07 -15.40
N ALA A 208 -7.65 17.86 -14.09
CA ALA A 208 -7.27 18.86 -13.09
C ALA A 208 -5.79 19.23 -13.24
N SER A 209 -5.52 20.53 -13.21
CA SER A 209 -4.14 21.03 -13.11
C SER A 209 -3.51 20.46 -11.83
N ARG A 210 -2.20 20.12 -11.89
CA ARG A 210 -1.44 19.66 -10.72
C ARG A 210 -1.61 20.56 -9.51
N TRP A 211 -1.67 21.88 -9.73
CA TRP A 211 -1.88 22.87 -8.70
C TRP A 211 -3.31 22.93 -8.19
N ALA A 212 -4.30 22.50 -8.99
CA ALA A 212 -5.70 22.47 -8.56
C ALA A 212 -5.93 21.41 -7.48
N VAL A 213 -5.25 20.26 -7.53
CA VAL A 213 -5.36 19.21 -6.52
C VAL A 213 -4.79 19.68 -5.17
N LEU A 214 -3.71 20.47 -5.16
CA LEU A 214 -3.15 21.04 -3.93
C LEU A 214 -4.10 22.09 -3.30
N LYS A 215 -5.00 22.66 -4.08
CA LYS A 215 -6.05 23.59 -3.59
C LYS A 215 -7.31 22.85 -3.12
N ASP A 216 -7.43 21.56 -3.42
CA ASP A 216 -8.49 20.70 -2.90
C ASP A 216 -8.18 20.33 -1.43
N LEU A 217 -8.38 21.31 -0.55
CA LEU A 217 -8.07 21.17 0.88
C LEU A 217 -8.75 19.96 1.53
N PRO A 218 -10.01 19.60 1.22
CA PRO A 218 -10.63 18.40 1.75
C PRO A 218 -9.84 17.14 1.43
N TYR A 219 -9.40 16.98 0.17
CA TYR A 219 -8.58 15.85 -0.24
C TYR A 219 -7.20 15.86 0.41
N VAL A 220 -6.52 17.02 0.39
CA VAL A 220 -5.18 17.16 0.99
C VAL A 220 -5.22 16.86 2.49
N THR A 221 -6.21 17.37 3.22
CA THR A 221 -6.38 17.07 4.65
C THR A 221 -6.58 15.59 4.90
N THR A 222 -7.39 14.92 4.05
CA THR A 222 -7.59 13.48 4.15
C THR A 222 -6.30 12.72 3.80
N ALA A 223 -5.55 13.14 2.79
CA ALA A 223 -4.27 12.53 2.43
C ALA A 223 -3.22 12.67 3.55
N VAL A 224 -3.15 13.83 4.21
CA VAL A 224 -2.28 14.03 5.39
C VAL A 224 -2.70 13.13 6.55
N LEU A 225 -4.00 13.03 6.85
CA LEU A 225 -4.51 12.11 7.86
C LEU A 225 -4.09 10.66 7.57
N LEU A 226 -4.25 10.22 6.33
CA LEU A 226 -3.86 8.87 5.91
C LEU A 226 -2.34 8.67 6.00
N ALA A 227 -1.53 9.68 5.67
CA ALA A 227 -0.08 9.62 5.79
C ALA A 227 0.38 9.50 7.26
N VAL A 228 -0.23 10.25 8.18
CA VAL A 228 0.05 10.11 9.63
C VAL A 228 -0.40 8.74 10.13
N MET A 229 -1.52 8.22 9.65
CA MET A 229 -1.97 6.87 9.98
C MET A 229 -0.97 5.78 9.57
N MET A 230 -0.17 5.98 8.49
CA MET A 230 0.90 5.04 8.08
C MET A 230 1.99 4.86 9.16
N PHE A 231 2.13 5.78 10.11
CA PHE A 231 3.09 5.65 11.20
C PHE A 231 2.93 4.37 12.02
N HIS A 232 1.73 3.75 12.01
CA HIS A 232 1.54 2.45 12.65
C HIS A 232 2.46 1.36 12.09
N SER A 233 2.77 1.40 10.78
CA SER A 233 3.69 0.42 10.17
C SER A 233 5.15 0.67 10.58
N VAL A 234 5.55 1.93 10.70
CA VAL A 234 6.89 2.28 11.23
C VAL A 234 7.01 1.87 12.68
N ILE A 235 5.95 2.08 13.49
CA ILE A 235 5.91 1.59 14.88
C ILE A 235 6.12 0.08 14.92
N LEU A 236 5.44 -0.69 14.08
CA LEU A 236 5.49 -2.15 14.11
C LEU A 236 6.85 -2.69 13.66
N VAL A 237 7.41 -2.13 12.57
CA VAL A 237 8.58 -2.70 11.89
C VAL A 237 9.90 -2.17 12.46
N GLU A 238 9.92 -0.93 12.93
CA GLU A 238 11.17 -0.27 13.34
C GLU A 238 11.19 0.07 14.82
N ILE A 239 10.18 0.78 15.32
CA ILE A 239 10.22 1.37 16.65
C ILE A 239 9.97 0.32 17.75
N LEU A 240 9.01 -0.58 17.55
CA LEU A 240 8.66 -1.59 18.54
C LEU A 240 9.79 -2.63 18.75
N PRO A 241 10.45 -3.15 17.69
CA PRO A 241 11.65 -3.97 17.85
C PRO A 241 12.78 -3.23 18.58
N LEU A 242 13.03 -1.96 18.22
CA LEU A 242 14.04 -1.14 18.87
C LEU A 242 13.71 -0.90 20.35
N TRP A 243 12.45 -0.58 20.67
CA TRP A 243 11.95 -0.44 22.04
C TRP A 243 12.14 -1.72 22.85
N ALA A 244 11.78 -2.87 22.25
CA ALA A 244 11.90 -4.16 22.92
C ALA A 244 13.34 -4.47 23.37
N ILE A 245 14.35 -4.19 22.52
CA ILE A 245 15.75 -4.51 22.82
C ILE A 245 16.46 -3.44 23.67
N THR A 246 15.97 -2.19 23.69
CA THR A 246 16.66 -1.08 24.38
C THR A 246 16.04 -0.73 25.72
N HIS A 247 14.74 -0.98 25.92
CA HIS A 247 13.99 -0.52 27.10
C HIS A 247 13.22 -1.63 27.81
N THR A 248 13.37 -2.89 27.36
CA THR A 248 12.70 -4.02 28.02
C THR A 248 13.69 -5.19 28.22
N ASP A 249 13.29 -6.14 29.05
CA ASP A 249 14.00 -7.41 29.27
C ASP A 249 13.56 -8.52 28.28
N ALA A 250 12.94 -8.14 27.16
CA ALA A 250 12.43 -9.07 26.18
C ALA A 250 13.56 -9.94 25.57
N PRO A 251 13.38 -11.26 25.47
CA PRO A 251 14.36 -12.12 24.84
C PRO A 251 14.45 -11.84 23.35
N LYS A 252 15.66 -11.75 22.79
CA LYS A 252 15.91 -11.45 21.37
C LYS A 252 15.09 -12.29 20.37
N PRO A 253 14.83 -13.61 20.59
CA PRO A 253 13.99 -14.40 19.71
C PRO A 253 12.53 -13.89 19.59
N LEU A 254 12.06 -13.08 20.56
CA LEU A 254 10.72 -12.49 20.51
C LEU A 254 10.51 -11.61 19.27
N LEU A 255 11.56 -10.94 18.77
CA LEU A 255 11.49 -10.10 17.57
C LEU A 255 11.01 -10.89 16.35
N GLY A 256 11.53 -12.11 16.17
CA GLY A 256 11.07 -13.02 15.12
C GLY A 256 9.62 -13.45 15.33
N ALA A 257 9.23 -13.75 16.57
CA ALA A 257 7.86 -14.14 16.91
C ALA A 257 6.86 -12.99 16.67
N MET A 258 7.25 -11.73 16.95
CA MET A 258 6.44 -10.54 16.68
C MET A 258 6.15 -10.39 15.19
N LEU A 259 7.17 -10.53 14.33
CA LEU A 259 7.00 -10.45 12.88
C LEU A 259 6.18 -11.62 12.33
N ALA A 260 6.42 -12.84 12.83
CA ALA A 260 5.66 -14.02 12.45
C ALA A 260 4.18 -13.87 12.84
N LEU A 261 3.88 -13.38 14.04
CA LEU A 261 2.52 -13.11 14.50
C LEU A 261 1.81 -12.09 13.61
N ASN A 262 2.44 -10.95 13.30
CA ASN A 262 1.90 -9.97 12.36
C ASN A 262 1.57 -10.62 11.01
N THR A 263 2.52 -11.36 10.43
CA THR A 263 2.34 -12.01 9.13
C THR A 263 1.16 -12.97 9.13
N VAL A 264 1.05 -13.84 10.14
CA VAL A 264 -0.07 -14.80 10.28
C VAL A 264 -1.40 -14.08 10.40
N LEU A 265 -1.48 -13.05 11.23
CA LEU A 265 -2.71 -12.25 11.41
C LEU A 265 -3.11 -11.55 10.09
N VAL A 266 -2.16 -10.95 9.37
CA VAL A 266 -2.46 -10.29 8.10
C VAL A 266 -2.94 -11.29 7.05
N ILE A 267 -2.25 -12.42 6.87
CA ILE A 267 -2.65 -13.43 5.88
C ILE A 267 -4.06 -13.96 6.18
N THR A 268 -4.37 -14.21 7.44
CA THR A 268 -5.64 -14.86 7.83
C THR A 268 -6.81 -13.87 7.98
N LEU A 269 -6.56 -12.66 8.48
CA LEU A 269 -7.61 -11.72 8.88
C LEU A 269 -7.80 -10.56 7.89
N GLN A 270 -6.93 -10.35 6.89
CA GLN A 270 -7.03 -9.21 5.98
C GLN A 270 -8.39 -9.14 5.27
N VAL A 271 -8.88 -10.27 4.73
CA VAL A 271 -10.14 -10.32 4.00
C VAL A 271 -11.35 -10.09 4.91
N PRO A 272 -11.52 -10.79 6.05
CA PRO A 272 -12.62 -10.50 6.95
C PRO A 272 -12.58 -9.09 7.55
N ALA A 273 -11.39 -8.55 7.82
CA ALA A 273 -11.23 -7.20 8.39
C ALA A 273 -11.59 -6.08 7.40
N SER A 274 -11.57 -6.34 6.09
CA SER A 274 -11.95 -5.34 5.07
C SER A 274 -13.45 -5.05 5.02
N ARG A 275 -14.28 -5.83 5.73
CA ARG A 275 -15.73 -5.63 5.74
C ARG A 275 -16.10 -4.29 6.35
N GLY A 276 -17.01 -3.59 5.68
CA GLY A 276 -17.49 -2.28 6.11
C GLY A 276 -16.64 -1.10 5.64
N ALA A 277 -15.61 -1.32 4.80
CA ALA A 277 -14.87 -0.28 4.10
C ALA A 277 -15.54 0.17 2.78
N ASP A 278 -16.73 -0.35 2.45
CA ASP A 278 -17.38 -0.17 1.15
C ASP A 278 -18.08 1.19 0.98
N SER A 279 -17.91 2.09 1.93
CA SER A 279 -18.51 3.43 1.92
C SER A 279 -17.62 4.43 2.64
N LEU A 280 -17.76 5.73 2.30
CA LEU A 280 -17.02 6.81 2.99
C LEU A 280 -17.24 6.79 4.51
N PRO A 281 -18.49 6.69 5.02
CA PRO A 281 -18.70 6.56 6.47
C PRO A 281 -18.09 5.29 7.05
N GLY A 282 -18.05 4.20 6.28
CA GLY A 282 -17.40 2.95 6.65
C GLY A 282 -15.89 3.11 6.77
N ALA A 283 -15.25 3.68 5.75
CA ALA A 283 -13.83 3.97 5.76
C ALA A 283 -13.45 4.89 6.94
N ALA A 284 -14.21 5.98 7.17
CA ALA A 284 -13.98 6.88 8.30
C ALA A 284 -14.07 6.16 9.66
N ARG A 285 -15.04 5.23 9.82
CA ARG A 285 -15.15 4.42 11.04
C ARG A 285 -13.96 3.49 11.25
N LEU A 286 -13.46 2.87 10.18
CA LEU A 286 -12.28 1.99 10.26
C LEU A 286 -11.01 2.78 10.57
N ILE A 287 -10.81 3.95 9.94
CA ILE A 287 -9.69 4.87 10.26
C ILE A 287 -9.76 5.28 11.73
N ARG A 288 -10.92 5.74 12.20
CA ARG A 288 -11.12 6.14 13.60
C ARG A 288 -10.83 5.01 14.58
N ARG A 289 -11.36 3.81 14.33
CA ARG A 289 -11.13 2.64 15.20
C ARG A 289 -9.66 2.24 15.19
N GLY A 290 -9.02 2.20 14.02
CA GLY A 290 -7.60 1.90 13.88
C GLY A 290 -6.74 2.91 14.66
N ALA A 291 -7.03 4.19 14.53
CA ALA A 291 -6.31 5.23 15.27
C ALA A 291 -6.43 5.06 16.79
N LEU A 292 -7.63 4.77 17.32
CA LEU A 292 -7.82 4.52 18.75
C LEU A 292 -7.09 3.25 19.22
N VAL A 293 -7.09 2.21 18.40
CA VAL A 293 -6.39 0.96 18.71
C VAL A 293 -4.87 1.16 18.67
N THR A 294 -4.33 1.98 17.74
CA THR A 294 -2.91 2.33 17.76
C THR A 294 -2.56 3.21 18.97
N ALA A 295 -3.42 4.15 19.33
CA ALA A 295 -3.21 4.93 20.55
C ALA A 295 -3.13 4.00 21.79
N LEU A 296 -4.02 3.02 21.91
CA LEU A 296 -3.96 2.00 22.96
C LEU A 296 -2.65 1.19 22.88
N ALA A 297 -2.24 0.79 21.68
CA ALA A 297 -0.98 0.07 21.46
C ALA A 297 0.24 0.86 21.98
N CYS A 298 0.28 2.19 21.73
CA CYS A 298 1.32 3.06 22.25
C CYS A 298 1.33 3.09 23.78
N LEU A 299 0.16 3.12 24.43
CA LEU A 299 0.08 3.08 25.88
C LEU A 299 0.56 1.74 26.44
N VAL A 300 0.20 0.62 25.80
CA VAL A 300 0.68 -0.71 26.16
C VAL A 300 2.19 -0.82 25.95
N ALA A 301 2.75 -0.24 24.88
CA ALA A 301 4.18 -0.21 24.64
C ALA A 301 4.93 0.58 25.74
N ALA A 302 4.39 1.72 26.17
CA ALA A 302 4.94 2.49 27.29
C ALA A 302 4.95 1.68 28.60
N LEU A 303 3.91 0.90 28.86
CA LEU A 303 3.80 0.04 30.04
C LEU A 303 4.74 -1.16 29.95
N ALA A 304 4.96 -1.73 28.75
CA ALA A 304 5.88 -2.85 28.55
C ALA A 304 7.32 -2.54 29.04
N GLY A 305 7.76 -1.28 28.90
CA GLY A 305 9.06 -0.84 29.46
C GLY A 305 9.12 -0.77 31.00
N ARG A 306 8.00 -0.98 31.67
CA ARG A 306 7.90 -0.97 33.16
C ARG A 306 7.56 -2.35 33.73
N THR A 307 7.32 -3.34 32.87
CA THR A 307 7.04 -4.73 33.24
C THR A 307 8.31 -5.56 33.13
N GLY A 308 8.31 -6.78 33.71
CA GLY A 308 9.43 -7.71 33.64
C GLY A 308 8.96 -9.13 33.29
N GLY A 309 9.90 -9.93 32.75
CA GLY A 309 9.71 -11.35 32.48
C GLY A 309 8.56 -11.63 31.49
N GLY A 310 7.69 -12.57 31.83
CA GLY A 310 6.57 -12.99 30.98
C GLY A 310 5.55 -11.89 30.66
N TRP A 311 5.36 -10.92 31.54
CA TRP A 311 4.44 -9.80 31.30
C TRP A 311 4.91 -8.87 30.22
N THR A 312 6.22 -8.63 30.10
CA THR A 312 6.83 -7.87 29.00
C THR A 312 6.52 -8.56 27.64
N VAL A 313 6.71 -9.88 27.58
CA VAL A 313 6.40 -10.66 26.36
C VAL A 313 4.94 -10.53 25.98
N VAL A 314 4.03 -10.71 26.94
CA VAL A 314 2.58 -10.60 26.71
C VAL A 314 2.21 -9.19 26.24
N ALA A 315 2.77 -8.15 26.86
CA ALA A 315 2.52 -6.76 26.48
C ALA A 315 3.00 -6.47 25.05
N LEU A 316 4.23 -6.85 24.68
CA LEU A 316 4.78 -6.63 23.35
C LEU A 316 4.01 -7.39 22.27
N LEU A 317 3.63 -8.66 22.49
CA LEU A 317 2.77 -9.39 21.58
C LEU A 317 1.36 -8.76 21.48
N GLY A 318 0.84 -8.23 22.59
CA GLY A 318 -0.40 -7.45 22.61
C GLY A 318 -0.30 -6.20 21.74
N VAL A 319 0.82 -5.46 21.79
CA VAL A 319 1.08 -4.32 20.91
C VAL A 319 1.06 -4.75 19.44
N VAL A 320 1.71 -5.87 19.09
CA VAL A 320 1.69 -6.41 17.73
C VAL A 320 0.27 -6.69 17.27
N VAL A 321 -0.56 -7.36 18.07
CA VAL A 321 -1.96 -7.63 17.74
C VAL A 321 -2.75 -6.35 17.51
N LEU A 322 -2.60 -5.35 18.38
CA LEU A 322 -3.29 -4.06 18.27
C LEU A 322 -2.86 -3.30 17.01
N VAL A 323 -1.56 -3.17 16.76
CA VAL A 323 -1.06 -2.46 15.57
C VAL A 323 -1.42 -3.19 14.28
N THR A 324 -1.34 -4.53 14.27
CA THR A 324 -1.80 -5.33 13.13
C THR A 324 -3.31 -5.15 12.88
N THR A 325 -4.13 -5.07 13.93
CA THR A 325 -5.56 -4.77 13.78
C THR A 325 -5.78 -3.42 13.09
N THR A 326 -4.98 -2.42 13.44
CA THR A 326 -4.98 -1.12 12.73
C THR A 326 -4.58 -1.27 11.27
N GLU A 327 -3.50 -2.00 10.98
CA GLU A 327 -3.04 -2.25 9.61
C GLU A 327 -4.14 -2.86 8.74
N LEU A 328 -4.86 -3.86 9.28
CA LEU A 328 -5.95 -4.54 8.59
C LEU A 328 -7.11 -3.59 8.23
N TRP A 329 -7.56 -2.79 9.18
CA TRP A 329 -8.66 -1.85 8.96
C TRP A 329 -8.25 -0.66 8.10
N PHE A 330 -7.06 -0.12 8.37
CA PHE A 330 -6.53 1.03 7.67
C PHE A 330 -6.26 0.73 6.20
N SER A 331 -5.67 -0.43 5.87
CA SER A 331 -5.41 -0.80 4.48
C SER A 331 -6.68 -0.87 3.64
N ALA A 332 -7.78 -1.41 4.20
CA ALA A 332 -9.07 -1.46 3.52
C ALA A 332 -9.65 -0.05 3.30
N ALA A 333 -9.61 0.79 4.34
CA ALA A 333 -10.09 2.17 4.26
C ALA A 333 -9.24 3.02 3.28
N LEU A 334 -7.91 2.86 3.30
CA LEU A 334 -6.98 3.53 2.39
C LEU A 334 -7.31 3.20 0.93
N TRP A 335 -7.48 1.91 0.60
CA TRP A 335 -7.85 1.50 -0.75
C TRP A 335 -9.20 2.06 -1.19
N PHE A 336 -10.18 2.07 -0.30
CA PHE A 336 -11.47 2.69 -0.60
C PHE A 336 -11.31 4.17 -0.94
N VAL A 337 -10.60 4.93 -0.12
CA VAL A 337 -10.36 6.37 -0.35
C VAL A 337 -9.61 6.60 -1.66
N GLN A 338 -8.52 5.88 -1.90
CA GLN A 338 -7.69 6.05 -3.10
C GLN A 338 -8.43 5.72 -4.41
N THR A 339 -9.37 4.79 -4.37
CA THR A 339 -10.06 4.34 -5.60
C THR A 339 -11.39 5.04 -5.85
N ASN A 340 -12.05 5.58 -4.82
CA ASN A 340 -13.41 6.10 -4.95
C ASN A 340 -13.53 7.62 -4.69
N VAL A 341 -12.56 8.24 -4.03
CA VAL A 341 -12.60 9.69 -3.76
C VAL A 341 -12.08 10.51 -4.94
N PRO A 342 -10.93 10.16 -5.57
CA PRO A 342 -10.43 10.96 -6.68
C PRO A 342 -11.36 10.90 -7.90
N PRO A 343 -11.61 12.04 -8.58
CA PRO A 343 -12.35 12.05 -9.84
C PRO A 343 -11.69 11.13 -10.87
N ALA A 344 -12.49 10.35 -11.61
CA ALA A 344 -11.97 9.39 -12.58
C ALA A 344 -11.01 10.05 -13.59
N ALA A 345 -11.34 11.28 -14.05
CA ALA A 345 -10.56 12.03 -15.04
C ALA A 345 -9.15 12.46 -14.58
N SER A 346 -8.90 12.54 -13.27
CA SER A 346 -7.65 13.07 -12.70
C SER A 346 -7.12 12.19 -11.55
N ARG A 347 -7.55 10.93 -11.51
CA ARG A 347 -7.22 9.99 -10.43
C ARG A 347 -5.72 9.85 -10.21
N GLY A 348 -4.91 9.77 -11.28
CA GLY A 348 -3.47 9.66 -11.17
C GLY A 348 -2.82 10.89 -10.55
N VAL A 349 -3.30 12.11 -10.84
CA VAL A 349 -2.81 13.34 -10.21
C VAL A 349 -3.11 13.35 -8.72
N TYR A 350 -4.32 12.94 -8.33
CA TYR A 350 -4.73 12.81 -6.94
C TYR A 350 -3.90 11.76 -6.19
N LEU A 351 -3.71 10.59 -6.79
CA LEU A 351 -2.87 9.51 -6.23
C LEU A 351 -1.41 9.94 -6.11
N GLY A 352 -0.87 10.63 -7.13
CA GLY A 352 0.48 11.19 -7.09
C GLY A 352 0.66 12.21 -5.96
N THR A 353 -0.35 13.07 -5.72
CA THR A 353 -0.36 14.01 -4.59
C THR A 353 -0.36 13.27 -3.25
N ALA A 354 -1.23 12.28 -3.09
CA ALA A 354 -1.27 11.45 -1.88
C ALA A 354 0.05 10.71 -1.66
N GLN A 355 0.65 10.16 -2.71
CA GLN A 355 1.95 9.50 -2.64
C GLN A 355 3.06 10.46 -2.22
N THR A 356 3.08 11.70 -2.76
CA THR A 356 4.05 12.72 -2.35
C THR A 356 3.94 13.03 -0.85
N ILE A 357 2.70 13.20 -0.35
CA ILE A 357 2.45 13.45 1.08
C ILE A 357 2.89 12.27 1.93
N SER A 358 2.55 11.04 1.52
CA SER A 358 2.95 9.82 2.24
C SER A 358 4.47 9.64 2.25
N SER A 359 5.14 9.84 1.12
CA SER A 359 6.61 9.72 1.04
C SER A 359 7.32 10.76 1.92
N ALA A 360 6.79 11.98 2.02
CA ALA A 360 7.32 12.96 2.97
C ALA A 360 7.15 12.47 4.42
N ALA A 361 5.99 11.92 4.76
CA ALA A 361 5.73 11.36 6.08
C ALA A 361 6.65 10.17 6.38
N ASP A 362 6.92 9.28 5.42
CA ASP A 362 7.82 8.13 5.56
C ASP A 362 9.27 8.55 5.87
N VAL A 363 9.72 9.70 5.38
CA VAL A 363 11.06 10.24 5.71
C VAL A 363 11.13 10.74 7.16
N PHE A 364 10.08 11.38 7.66
CA PHE A 364 10.08 11.98 8.99
C PHE A 364 9.63 11.01 10.09
N ALA A 365 8.84 10.01 9.77
CA ALA A 365 8.26 9.09 10.75
C ALA A 365 9.33 8.31 11.56
N PRO A 366 10.35 7.65 10.95
CA PRO A 366 11.32 6.89 11.72
C PRO A 366 12.10 7.78 12.70
N VAL A 367 12.54 8.96 12.24
CA VAL A 367 13.30 9.90 13.07
C VAL A 367 12.43 10.47 14.20
N GLY A 368 11.25 10.97 13.86
CA GLY A 368 10.32 11.57 14.83
C GLY A 368 9.85 10.57 15.88
N LEU A 369 9.49 9.36 15.47
CA LEU A 369 9.04 8.32 16.38
C LEU A 369 10.19 7.77 17.23
N THR A 370 11.41 7.65 16.69
CA THR A 370 12.60 7.26 17.50
C THR A 370 12.88 8.31 18.55
N LEU A 371 12.91 9.60 18.21
CA LEU A 371 13.11 10.67 19.16
C LEU A 371 12.04 10.66 20.26
N LEU A 372 10.78 10.49 19.90
CA LEU A 372 9.67 10.48 20.84
C LEU A 372 9.64 9.19 21.69
N ALA A 373 9.65 8.02 21.06
CA ALA A 373 9.43 6.78 21.80
C ALA A 373 10.67 6.27 22.51
N ILE A 374 11.86 6.40 21.90
CA ILE A 374 13.09 5.80 22.39
C ILE A 374 13.88 6.79 23.27
N GLN A 375 14.20 7.99 22.74
CA GLN A 375 15.10 8.91 23.43
C GLN A 375 14.50 9.57 24.68
N THR A 376 13.19 9.60 24.81
CA THR A 376 12.52 10.11 26.02
C THR A 376 12.38 9.07 27.13
N GLY A 377 12.95 7.86 26.96
CA GLY A 377 12.79 6.77 27.94
C GLY A 377 11.33 6.28 28.07
N GLY A 378 10.56 6.33 26.95
CA GLY A 378 9.18 5.86 26.88
C GLY A 378 8.11 6.90 27.19
N TRP A 379 8.49 8.10 27.65
CA TRP A 379 7.51 9.15 27.88
C TRP A 379 6.84 9.59 26.57
N GLY A 380 7.59 9.64 25.49
CA GLY A 380 7.08 10.05 24.18
C GLY A 380 6.00 9.12 23.58
N TRP A 381 5.84 7.90 24.09
CA TRP A 381 4.71 7.03 23.69
C TRP A 381 3.36 7.69 23.97
N TRP A 382 3.24 8.50 25.03
CA TRP A 382 2.03 9.25 25.34
C TRP A 382 1.75 10.32 24.29
N VAL A 383 2.80 10.98 23.78
CA VAL A 383 2.68 11.96 22.69
C VAL A 383 2.25 11.28 21.41
N VAL A 384 2.86 10.13 21.08
CA VAL A 384 2.46 9.34 19.90
C VAL A 384 1.01 8.88 20.03
N ALA A 385 0.58 8.41 21.20
CA ALA A 385 -0.82 8.06 21.47
C ALA A 385 -1.75 9.27 21.25
N ALA A 386 -1.39 10.46 21.72
CA ALA A 386 -2.17 11.67 21.53
C ALA A 386 -2.30 12.07 20.03
N ILE A 387 -1.24 11.87 19.23
CA ILE A 387 -1.29 12.08 17.77
C ILE A 387 -2.36 11.15 17.16
N PHE A 388 -2.38 9.86 17.51
CA PHE A 388 -3.38 8.94 16.99
C PHE A 388 -4.80 9.23 17.51
N VAL A 389 -4.95 9.71 18.75
CA VAL A 389 -6.24 10.23 19.22
C VAL A 389 -6.69 11.42 18.37
N GLY A 390 -5.78 12.34 18.04
CA GLY A 390 -6.04 13.44 17.10
C GLY A 390 -6.51 12.95 15.73
N CYS A 391 -5.85 11.91 15.19
CA CYS A 391 -6.28 11.27 13.94
C CYS A 391 -7.69 10.66 14.07
N ALA A 392 -8.01 10.03 15.20
CA ALA A 392 -9.34 9.46 15.44
C ALA A 392 -10.43 10.53 15.47
N LEU A 393 -10.15 11.67 16.06
CA LEU A 393 -11.08 12.82 16.10
C LEU A 393 -11.23 13.47 14.71
N ALA A 394 -10.14 13.55 13.95
CA ALA A 394 -10.12 14.15 12.62
C ALA A 394 -10.75 13.25 11.54
N ALA A 395 -10.80 11.92 11.72
CA ALA A 395 -11.23 10.98 10.69
C ALA A 395 -12.66 11.25 10.18
N GLY A 396 -13.62 11.49 11.07
CA GLY A 396 -15.00 11.82 10.70
C GLY A 396 -15.14 13.14 9.95
N PRO A 397 -14.66 14.26 10.53
CA PRO A 397 -14.68 15.57 9.89
C PRO A 397 -13.96 15.63 8.55
N ALA A 398 -12.75 15.07 8.43
CA ALA A 398 -11.97 15.10 7.19
C ALA A 398 -12.66 14.34 6.05
N VAL A 399 -13.05 13.08 6.30
CA VAL A 399 -13.76 12.27 5.30
C VAL A 399 -15.15 12.85 5.01
N GLY A 400 -15.85 13.38 6.00
CA GLY A 400 -17.13 14.07 5.82
C GLY A 400 -17.01 15.37 5.02
N TRP A 401 -15.88 16.07 5.11
CA TRP A 401 -15.60 17.26 4.29
C TRP A 401 -15.41 16.85 2.83
N VAL A 402 -14.60 15.82 2.56
CA VAL A 402 -14.47 15.25 1.21
C VAL A 402 -15.82 14.84 0.64
N ALA A 403 -16.66 14.14 1.41
CA ALA A 403 -17.98 13.70 0.97
C ALA A 403 -18.90 14.85 0.54
N ARG A 404 -18.79 16.02 1.18
CA ARG A 404 -19.60 17.21 0.85
C ARG A 404 -19.10 18.00 -0.34
N THR A 405 -17.80 17.93 -0.60
CA THR A 405 -17.14 18.72 -1.67
C THR A 405 -16.85 17.88 -2.91
N SER A 406 -16.57 16.60 -2.74
CA SER A 406 -16.48 15.68 -3.86
C SER A 406 -17.87 15.56 -4.47
N ARG A 407 -18.02 15.99 -5.72
CA ARG A 407 -19.06 15.47 -6.59
C ARG A 407 -18.72 14.01 -6.85
N ILE A 408 -18.97 13.16 -5.87
CA ILE A 408 -19.08 11.73 -6.11
C ILE A 408 -20.20 11.66 -7.12
N ASP A 409 -19.91 11.22 -8.36
CA ASP A 409 -20.89 11.04 -9.39
C ASP A 409 -22.00 10.09 -8.87
N ALA A 410 -22.93 10.69 -8.13
CA ALA A 410 -24.19 10.05 -7.73
C ALA A 410 -25.08 9.81 -8.97
N GLY A 411 -24.56 10.09 -10.18
CA GLY A 411 -25.24 9.97 -11.46
C GLY A 411 -24.96 8.71 -12.24
N ALA A 412 -24.00 7.86 -11.84
CA ALA A 412 -23.65 6.68 -12.64
C ALA A 412 -24.55 5.45 -12.39
N ASP A 413 -25.38 5.46 -11.34
CA ASP A 413 -26.30 4.37 -11.00
C ASP A 413 -27.79 4.81 -10.95
N ALA A 414 -28.13 5.97 -11.47
CA ALA A 414 -29.54 6.28 -11.72
C ALA A 414 -29.99 5.43 -12.93
N PRO A 415 -30.97 4.50 -12.76
CA PRO A 415 -31.55 3.81 -13.91
C PRO A 415 -32.04 4.87 -14.88
N ALA A 416 -31.69 4.71 -16.17
CA ALA A 416 -32.19 5.57 -17.23
C ALA A 416 -33.70 5.72 -17.08
N PRO A 417 -34.25 6.93 -17.15
CA PRO A 417 -35.72 7.10 -17.10
C PRO A 417 -36.29 6.22 -18.18
N SER A 418 -37.11 5.25 -17.77
CA SER A 418 -37.86 4.40 -18.67
C SER A 418 -38.70 5.32 -19.60
N SER A 419 -38.24 5.48 -20.83
CA SER A 419 -39.03 6.07 -21.88
C SER A 419 -40.16 5.09 -22.16
N THR A 420 -41.25 5.24 -21.44
CA THR A 420 -42.56 4.74 -21.87
C THR A 420 -42.94 5.51 -23.13
N PRO A 421 -43.10 4.85 -24.27
CA PRO A 421 -43.70 5.51 -25.40
C PRO A 421 -45.20 5.59 -25.11
N ASP A 422 -45.66 6.76 -24.70
CA ASP A 422 -47.07 7.14 -24.88
C ASP A 422 -47.35 7.19 -26.37
N SER A 423 -47.91 6.12 -26.92
CA SER A 423 -48.54 6.09 -28.25
C SER A 423 -49.75 5.18 -28.21
N GLU A 424 -50.76 5.64 -27.53
CA GLU A 424 -52.13 5.25 -27.82
C GLU A 424 -52.86 6.46 -28.42
N ALA A 425 -52.54 6.79 -29.65
CA ALA A 425 -53.36 7.70 -30.44
C ALA A 425 -54.57 6.91 -30.97
N ALA A 426 -55.71 7.26 -30.47
CA ALA A 426 -57.02 6.81 -30.84
C ALA A 426 -57.22 6.69 -32.36
N VAL A 427 -57.51 5.49 -32.83
CA VAL A 427 -58.18 5.26 -34.13
C VAL A 427 -59.69 5.22 -33.85
N ARG A 428 -60.39 6.30 -34.22
CA ARG A 428 -61.86 6.31 -34.33
C ARG A 428 -62.24 5.55 -35.62
N PRO A 429 -63.23 4.66 -35.62
CA PRO A 429 -63.81 4.14 -36.82
C PRO A 429 -64.85 5.14 -37.27
N THR A 430 -64.73 5.63 -38.52
CA THR A 430 -65.84 6.28 -39.25
C THR A 430 -66.62 5.20 -39.98
N SER A 431 -67.90 5.12 -39.63
CA SER A 431 -68.95 4.45 -40.33
C SER A 431 -69.35 5.27 -41.57
N ALA A 432 -69.40 4.64 -42.74
CA ALA A 432 -70.48 4.69 -43.75
C ALA A 432 -70.24 3.61 -44.81
#